data_05387ed99ffac3f718bbfb8898030f63
#
_entry.id   05387ed99ffac3f718bbfb8898030f63
#
_cell.length_a   1.000
_cell.length_b   1.000
_cell.length_c   1.000
_cell.angle_alpha   90.00
_cell.angle_beta   90.00
_cell.angle_gamma   90.00
#
_symmetry.space_group_name_H-M   'P 1'
#
loop_
_entity.id
_entity.type
_entity.pdbx_description
1 polymer ?
#
loop_
_entity_poly.entity_id
_entity_poly.type
_entity_poly.pdbx_seq_one_letter_code
_entity_poly.pdbx_strand_id
1 'polypeptide(L)'
;ATVRLIEESNSIALITDAGTPGISDPGFLLVRACIEAGIVVECLPGAAAFVPALVNSGLPTNRFVFEGFLPHKKGRKTRIDALLDESRTLIFYESPHRLLKTLEQLAEAFGADRQAVVARELSKLHEEIARGTLVELIDYYQVNPLKGEIVLVVAGCSEQRESRAEKQEKKQAEWKKEKK
;
A
#
# COMPACT_ATOMS: atom_id res chain seq x y z
N ALA A 1 -27.92 7.48 16.54
CA ALA A 1 -27.67 7.50 18.01
C ALA A 1 -26.43 8.34 18.32
N THR A 2 -25.25 8.04 17.76
CA THR A 2 -23.98 8.70 18.11
C THR A 2 -23.97 10.20 17.79
N VAL A 3 -24.47 10.62 16.62
CA VAL A 3 -24.54 12.05 16.24
C VAL A 3 -25.37 12.86 17.25
N ARG A 4 -26.50 12.35 17.73
CA ARG A 4 -27.30 13.01 18.76
C ARG A 4 -26.54 13.21 20.07
N LEU A 5 -25.75 12.23 20.47
CA LEU A 5 -24.90 12.36 21.68
C LEU A 5 -23.85 13.47 21.50
N ILE A 6 -23.33 13.64 20.27
CA ILE A 6 -22.38 14.71 19.96
C ILE A 6 -23.06 16.08 20.02
N GLU A 7 -24.27 16.21 19.47
CA GLU A 7 -25.08 17.44 19.53
C GLU A 7 -25.42 17.85 20.97
N GLU A 8 -25.61 16.87 21.86
CA GLU A 8 -25.90 17.09 23.28
C GLU A 8 -24.64 17.30 24.13
N SER A 9 -23.45 17.02 23.58
CA SER A 9 -22.15 17.07 24.26
C SER A 9 -21.30 18.24 23.74
N ASN A 10 -20.48 18.85 24.59
CA ASN A 10 -19.59 19.93 24.15
C ASN A 10 -18.44 19.43 23.27
N SER A 11 -17.96 18.21 23.49
CA SER A 11 -16.93 17.57 22.66
C SER A 11 -16.88 16.06 22.89
N ILE A 12 -16.53 15.30 21.84
CA ILE A 12 -16.31 13.85 21.91
C ILE A 12 -14.98 13.53 21.22
N ALA A 13 -14.19 12.61 21.80
CA ALA A 13 -12.97 12.10 21.22
C ALA A 13 -13.22 10.71 20.64
N LEU A 14 -12.80 10.49 19.37
CA LEU A 14 -12.68 9.18 18.76
C LEU A 14 -11.24 8.69 18.92
N ILE A 15 -11.07 7.54 19.54
CA ILE A 15 -9.76 6.91 19.75
C ILE A 15 -9.73 5.52 19.15
N THR A 16 -8.54 5.01 18.83
CA THR A 16 -8.27 3.65 18.36
C THR A 16 -7.18 2.99 19.21
N ASP A 17 -7.02 1.69 19.06
CA ASP A 17 -5.98 0.94 19.77
C ASP A 17 -4.57 1.34 19.31
N ALA A 18 -4.42 1.72 18.02
CA ALA A 18 -3.16 2.17 17.45
C ALA A 18 -3.37 3.06 16.22
N GLY A 19 -2.51 4.07 16.08
CA GLY A 19 -2.48 4.94 14.90
C GLY A 19 -3.60 6.00 14.85
N THR A 20 -3.81 6.56 13.68
CA THR A 20 -4.81 7.60 13.41
C THR A 20 -6.17 6.96 13.14
N PRO A 21 -7.24 7.33 13.88
CA PRO A 21 -8.60 6.85 13.63
C PRO A 21 -9.05 7.06 12.19
N GLY A 22 -9.85 6.14 11.66
CA GLY A 22 -10.40 6.22 10.30
C GLY A 22 -9.45 5.79 9.17
N ILE A 23 -8.19 5.55 9.45
CA ILE A 23 -7.22 5.02 8.47
C ILE A 23 -7.11 3.49 8.64
N SER A 24 -7.83 2.74 7.83
CA SER A 24 -8.03 1.29 7.95
C SER A 24 -8.66 0.85 9.29
N ASP A 25 -9.26 1.79 9.99
CA ASP A 25 -9.97 1.66 11.26
C ASP A 25 -11.39 2.21 11.14
N PRO A 26 -12.34 1.85 12.03
CA PRO A 26 -13.64 2.48 12.10
C PRO A 26 -13.53 4.00 12.31
N GLY A 27 -14.44 4.77 11.69
CA GLY A 27 -14.49 6.23 11.88
C GLY A 27 -15.07 6.98 10.71
N PHE A 28 -14.81 6.54 9.47
CA PHE A 28 -15.23 7.23 8.25
C PHE A 28 -16.72 7.64 8.26
N LEU A 29 -17.62 6.70 8.58
CA LEU A 29 -19.06 6.97 8.59
C LEU A 29 -19.45 7.99 9.67
N LEU A 30 -18.79 7.96 10.82
CA LEU A 30 -19.03 8.91 11.90
C LEU A 30 -18.56 10.31 11.50
N VAL A 31 -17.33 10.42 10.99
CA VAL A 31 -16.77 11.69 10.50
C VAL A 31 -17.68 12.30 9.43
N ARG A 32 -18.10 11.51 8.45
CA ARG A 32 -19.03 11.96 7.41
C ARG A 32 -20.36 12.46 7.98
N ALA A 33 -20.96 11.70 8.88
CA ALA A 33 -22.22 12.08 9.50
C ALA A 33 -22.11 13.36 10.36
N CYS A 34 -20.99 13.57 11.05
CA CYS A 34 -20.70 14.80 11.78
C CYS A 34 -20.61 16.00 10.83
N ILE A 35 -19.89 15.86 9.72
CA ILE A 35 -19.78 16.92 8.70
C ILE A 35 -21.15 17.26 8.10
N GLU A 36 -21.95 16.24 7.75
CA GLU A 36 -23.32 16.42 7.24
C GLU A 36 -24.25 17.12 8.25
N ALA A 37 -24.00 16.94 9.54
CA ALA A 37 -24.73 17.61 10.63
C ALA A 37 -24.16 18.99 11.00
N GLY A 38 -23.14 19.50 10.30
CA GLY A 38 -22.49 20.78 10.61
C GLY A 38 -21.63 20.78 11.88
N ILE A 39 -21.28 19.59 12.39
CA ILE A 39 -20.41 19.42 13.57
C ILE A 39 -18.95 19.53 13.12
N VAL A 40 -18.17 20.35 13.82
CA VAL A 40 -16.74 20.49 13.57
C VAL A 40 -16.03 19.21 13.91
N VAL A 41 -15.20 18.71 12.97
CA VAL A 41 -14.36 17.55 13.16
C VAL A 41 -12.89 17.99 13.10
N GLU A 42 -12.18 17.75 14.18
CA GLU A 42 -10.74 18.02 14.27
C GLU A 42 -9.96 16.69 14.22
N CYS A 43 -9.06 16.57 13.24
CA CYS A 43 -8.12 15.45 13.17
C CYS A 43 -6.76 15.93 13.65
N LEU A 44 -6.30 15.39 14.77
CA LEU A 44 -4.98 15.69 15.29
C LEU A 44 -3.90 14.94 14.47
N PRO A 45 -2.76 15.57 14.14
CA PRO A 45 -1.61 14.86 13.57
C PRO A 45 -1.20 13.70 14.46
N GLY A 46 -1.08 12.53 13.87
CA GLY A 46 -0.80 11.30 14.61
C GLY A 46 -0.05 10.26 13.78
N ALA A 47 0.27 9.14 14.42
CA ALA A 47 0.98 8.05 13.80
C ALA A 47 0.16 7.40 12.69
N ALA A 48 0.81 7.16 11.54
CA ALA A 48 0.26 6.38 10.43
C ALA A 48 1.37 5.47 9.89
N ALA A 49 1.30 4.18 10.16
CA ALA A 49 2.38 3.22 9.90
C ALA A 49 2.82 3.19 8.43
N PHE A 50 1.93 3.48 7.49
CA PHE A 50 2.27 3.51 6.06
C PHE A 50 3.26 4.62 5.70
N VAL A 51 3.30 5.73 6.43
CA VAL A 51 4.23 6.85 6.15
C VAL A 51 5.67 6.44 6.40
N PRO A 52 6.09 6.00 7.61
CA PRO A 52 7.45 5.54 7.82
C PRO A 52 7.80 4.30 6.99
N ALA A 53 6.85 3.39 6.72
CA ALA A 53 7.08 2.27 5.80
C ALA A 53 7.46 2.75 4.41
N LEU A 54 6.72 3.69 3.84
CA LEU A 54 6.97 4.27 2.52
C LEU A 54 8.33 4.97 2.48
N VAL A 55 8.63 5.81 3.47
CA VAL A 55 9.93 6.52 3.55
C VAL A 55 11.09 5.54 3.65
N ASN A 56 10.97 4.52 4.50
CA ASN A 56 12.01 3.50 4.68
C ASN A 56 12.09 2.51 3.53
N SER A 57 11.11 2.47 2.62
CA SER A 57 11.13 1.52 1.50
C SER A 57 12.25 1.80 0.49
N GLY A 58 12.61 3.07 0.29
CA GLY A 58 13.49 3.50 -0.79
C GLY A 58 12.81 3.51 -2.17
N LEU A 59 11.51 3.22 -2.25
CA LEU A 59 10.69 3.35 -3.46
C LEU A 59 10.22 4.80 -3.65
N PRO A 60 9.75 5.20 -4.85
CA PRO A 60 9.24 6.55 -5.08
C PRO A 60 8.13 6.95 -4.10
N THR A 61 8.29 8.09 -3.43
CA THR A 61 7.38 8.57 -2.38
C THR A 61 6.51 9.75 -2.81
N ASN A 62 6.81 10.37 -3.94
CA ASN A 62 6.11 11.56 -4.43
C ASN A 62 4.68 11.30 -4.89
N ARG A 63 4.37 10.07 -5.29
CA ARG A 63 3.03 9.61 -5.68
C ARG A 63 2.90 8.15 -5.28
N PHE A 64 1.85 7.81 -4.53
CA PHE A 64 1.58 6.45 -4.06
C PHE A 64 0.07 6.20 -3.99
N VAL A 65 -0.30 4.93 -3.88
CA VAL A 65 -1.67 4.48 -3.64
C VAL A 65 -1.68 3.69 -2.33
N PHE A 66 -2.49 4.13 -1.40
CA PHE A 66 -2.74 3.40 -0.15
C PHE A 66 -3.99 2.54 -0.30
N GLU A 67 -3.79 1.23 -0.29
CA GLU A 67 -4.84 0.22 -0.47
C GLU A 67 -5.43 -0.29 0.84
N GLY A 68 -4.69 -0.10 1.95
CA GLY A 68 -5.05 -0.71 3.22
C GLY A 68 -5.03 -2.23 3.16
N PHE A 69 -6.00 -2.89 3.80
CA PHE A 69 -6.10 -4.35 3.78
C PHE A 69 -6.82 -4.85 2.53
N LEU A 70 -6.18 -5.74 1.79
CA LEU A 70 -6.85 -6.45 0.70
C LEU A 70 -8.01 -7.32 1.22
N PRO A 71 -9.12 -7.44 0.47
CA PRO A 71 -10.24 -8.29 0.84
C PRO A 71 -9.79 -9.72 1.18
N HIS A 72 -10.46 -10.36 2.16
CA HIS A 72 -10.08 -11.71 2.60
C HIS A 72 -10.29 -12.78 1.50
N LYS A 73 -11.42 -12.75 0.79
CA LYS A 73 -11.81 -13.74 -0.23
C LYS A 73 -12.47 -13.06 -1.43
N LYS A 74 -13.76 -12.73 -1.33
CA LYS A 74 -14.54 -12.13 -2.42
C LYS A 74 -13.98 -10.76 -2.80
N GLY A 75 -13.72 -10.55 -4.08
CA GLY A 75 -13.19 -9.30 -4.61
C GLY A 75 -11.67 -9.13 -4.52
N ARG A 76 -10.93 -10.05 -3.84
CA ARG A 76 -9.47 -9.93 -3.67
C ARG A 76 -8.73 -9.98 -5.01
N LYS A 77 -9.02 -11.00 -5.84
CA LYS A 77 -8.42 -11.10 -7.17
C LYS A 77 -8.74 -9.88 -8.03
N THR A 78 -10.01 -9.49 -8.09
CA THR A 78 -10.45 -8.31 -8.84
C THR A 78 -9.72 -7.03 -8.40
N ARG A 79 -9.45 -6.89 -7.07
CA ARG A 79 -8.69 -5.73 -6.58
C ARG A 79 -7.24 -5.78 -7.00
N ILE A 80 -6.59 -6.93 -6.93
CA ILE A 80 -5.20 -7.12 -7.41
C ILE A 80 -5.13 -6.85 -8.91
N ASP A 81 -6.04 -7.43 -9.68
CA ASP A 81 -6.08 -7.26 -11.14
C ASP A 81 -6.26 -5.77 -11.54
N ALA A 82 -7.02 -5.00 -10.77
CA ALA A 82 -7.20 -3.57 -11.01
C ALA A 82 -5.94 -2.72 -10.74
N LEU A 83 -4.91 -3.29 -10.13
CA LEU A 83 -3.64 -2.63 -9.81
C LEU A 83 -2.48 -3.05 -10.75
N LEU A 84 -2.74 -3.89 -11.75
CA LEU A 84 -1.71 -4.43 -12.65
C LEU A 84 -0.89 -3.30 -13.33
N ASP A 85 -1.59 -2.28 -13.82
CA ASP A 85 -1.00 -1.17 -14.56
C ASP A 85 -0.72 0.06 -13.69
N GLU A 86 -0.83 -0.07 -12.35
CA GLU A 86 -0.58 1.05 -11.46
C GLU A 86 0.91 1.39 -11.42
N SER A 87 1.26 2.58 -11.88
CA SER A 87 2.64 3.07 -11.98
C SER A 87 3.18 3.70 -10.69
N ARG A 88 2.30 4.02 -9.74
CA ARG A 88 2.67 4.58 -8.45
C ARG A 88 3.04 3.49 -7.46
N THR A 89 3.81 3.83 -6.45
CA THR A 89 4.10 2.93 -5.33
C THR A 89 2.80 2.52 -4.63
N LEU A 90 2.62 1.22 -4.41
CA LEU A 90 1.46 0.62 -3.76
C LEU A 90 1.78 0.33 -2.30
N ILE A 91 0.84 0.59 -1.41
CA ILE A 91 1.00 0.36 0.02
C ILE A 91 -0.19 -0.43 0.54
N PHE A 92 0.10 -1.55 1.20
CA PHE A 92 -0.88 -2.44 1.80
C PHE A 92 -0.62 -2.60 3.29
N TYR A 93 -1.68 -2.72 4.07
CA TYR A 93 -1.60 -3.34 5.39
C TYR A 93 -1.85 -4.83 5.25
N GLU A 94 -1.10 -5.64 5.97
CA GLU A 94 -1.31 -7.09 5.92
C GLU A 94 -1.05 -7.74 7.28
N SER A 95 -1.73 -8.85 7.52
CA SER A 95 -1.50 -9.64 8.71
C SER A 95 -0.37 -10.66 8.48
N PRO A 96 0.38 -11.05 9.55
CA PRO A 96 1.45 -12.04 9.43
C PRO A 96 0.96 -13.38 8.88
N HIS A 97 -0.28 -13.77 9.22
CA HIS A 97 -0.88 -15.03 8.75
C HIS A 97 -1.23 -15.04 7.25
N ARG A 98 -1.24 -13.88 6.62
CA ARG A 98 -1.63 -13.73 5.21
C ARG A 98 -0.50 -13.24 4.32
N LEU A 99 0.59 -12.74 4.91
CA LEU A 99 1.68 -12.11 4.17
C LEU A 99 2.21 -13.00 3.04
N LEU A 100 2.59 -14.24 3.36
CA LEU A 100 3.16 -15.14 2.35
C LEU A 100 2.22 -15.34 1.17
N LYS A 101 0.95 -15.66 1.45
CA LYS A 101 -0.07 -15.80 0.40
C LYS A 101 -0.28 -14.50 -0.39
N THR A 102 -0.16 -13.36 0.26
CA THR A 102 -0.29 -12.05 -0.40
C THR A 102 0.89 -11.81 -1.34
N LEU A 103 2.12 -12.08 -0.89
CA LEU A 103 3.32 -11.97 -1.72
C LEU A 103 3.24 -12.90 -2.96
N GLU A 104 2.82 -14.16 -2.78
CA GLU A 104 2.62 -15.12 -3.88
C GLU A 104 1.61 -14.60 -4.92
N GLN A 105 0.46 -14.08 -4.46
CA GLN A 105 -0.57 -13.53 -5.34
C GLN A 105 -0.12 -12.26 -6.09
N LEU A 106 0.66 -11.41 -5.41
CA LEU A 106 1.23 -10.23 -6.05
C LEU A 106 2.34 -10.59 -7.03
N ALA A 107 3.16 -11.61 -6.72
CA ALA A 107 4.19 -12.13 -7.64
C ALA A 107 3.56 -12.73 -8.90
N GLU A 108 2.47 -13.49 -8.76
CA GLU A 108 1.70 -14.02 -9.89
C GLU A 108 1.13 -12.91 -10.77
N ALA A 109 0.61 -11.84 -10.16
CA ALA A 109 -0.06 -10.76 -10.88
C ALA A 109 0.90 -9.70 -11.44
N PHE A 110 1.88 -9.26 -10.65
CA PHE A 110 2.76 -8.12 -10.98
C PHE A 110 4.12 -8.53 -11.53
N GLY A 111 4.46 -9.82 -11.49
CA GLY A 111 5.77 -10.36 -11.80
C GLY A 111 6.62 -10.61 -10.55
N ALA A 112 7.36 -11.73 -10.56
CA ALA A 112 8.15 -12.20 -9.43
C ALA A 112 9.34 -11.27 -9.09
N ASP A 113 9.86 -10.55 -10.07
CA ASP A 113 10.96 -9.60 -10.01
C ASP A 113 10.56 -8.19 -9.52
N ARG A 114 9.23 -7.95 -9.29
CA ARG A 114 8.73 -6.68 -8.80
C ARG A 114 9.33 -6.36 -7.44
N GLN A 115 9.94 -5.17 -7.32
CA GLN A 115 10.52 -4.70 -6.07
C GLN A 115 9.45 -4.48 -5.00
N ALA A 116 9.71 -4.95 -3.81
CA ALA A 116 8.82 -4.80 -2.67
C ALA A 116 9.59 -4.67 -1.35
N VAL A 117 8.91 -4.19 -0.35
CA VAL A 117 9.44 -4.00 1.00
C VAL A 117 8.41 -4.44 2.01
N VAL A 118 8.81 -5.28 2.94
CA VAL A 118 8.00 -5.64 4.11
C VAL A 118 8.55 -4.89 5.31
N ALA A 119 7.78 -3.94 5.83
CA ALA A 119 8.08 -3.23 7.06
C ALA A 119 7.23 -3.81 8.19
N ARG A 120 7.89 -4.36 9.20
CA ARG A 120 7.27 -5.06 10.32
C ARG A 120 7.54 -4.33 11.61
N GLU A 121 6.54 -4.28 12.52
CA GLU A 121 6.67 -3.76 13.88
C GLU A 121 7.37 -2.39 13.96
N LEU A 122 7.03 -1.48 13.04
CA LEU A 122 7.62 -0.14 12.95
C LEU A 122 7.55 0.59 14.31
N SER A 123 8.65 1.20 14.70
CA SER A 123 8.86 1.91 15.97
C SER A 123 8.76 1.03 17.22
N LYS A 124 8.82 -0.30 17.08
CA LYS A 124 8.80 -1.25 18.18
C LYS A 124 10.13 -2.00 18.31
N LEU A 125 10.30 -2.76 19.40
CA LEU A 125 11.54 -3.52 19.69
C LEU A 125 11.95 -4.49 18.59
N HIS A 126 10.98 -5.04 17.85
CA HIS A 126 11.22 -6.02 16.80
C HIS A 126 11.00 -5.45 15.41
N GLU A 127 11.31 -4.16 15.22
CA GLU A 127 11.27 -3.54 13.91
C GLU A 127 12.18 -4.25 12.92
N GLU A 128 11.63 -4.55 11.76
CA GLU A 128 12.36 -5.16 10.64
C GLU A 128 11.90 -4.55 9.33
N ILE A 129 12.84 -4.26 8.44
CA ILE A 129 12.56 -3.77 7.09
C ILE A 129 13.30 -4.65 6.08
N ALA A 130 12.59 -5.62 5.52
CA ALA A 130 13.11 -6.50 4.48
C ALA A 130 12.79 -5.92 3.09
N ARG A 131 13.82 -5.79 2.26
CA ARG A 131 13.74 -5.27 0.89
C ARG A 131 14.20 -6.34 -0.10
N GLY A 132 13.54 -6.43 -1.25
CA GLY A 132 13.89 -7.35 -2.31
C GLY A 132 12.81 -7.41 -3.38
N THR A 133 12.95 -8.34 -4.29
CA THR A 133 11.89 -8.74 -5.21
C THR A 133 10.80 -9.52 -4.48
N LEU A 134 9.62 -9.62 -5.06
CA LEU A 134 8.54 -10.41 -4.48
C LEU A 134 8.96 -11.87 -4.26
N VAL A 135 9.71 -12.47 -5.19
CA VAL A 135 10.21 -13.85 -5.04
C VAL A 135 11.22 -13.98 -3.90
N GLU A 136 12.16 -13.05 -3.78
CA GLU A 136 13.15 -13.07 -2.67
C GLU A 136 12.46 -12.93 -1.31
N LEU A 137 11.43 -12.10 -1.20
CA LEU A 137 10.65 -11.96 0.01
C LEU A 137 9.80 -13.21 0.33
N ILE A 138 9.27 -13.89 -0.70
CA ILE A 138 8.57 -15.17 -0.52
C ILE A 138 9.54 -16.18 0.07
N ASP A 139 10.71 -16.37 -0.54
CA ASP A 139 11.73 -17.34 -0.09
C ASP A 139 12.18 -17.04 1.34
N TYR A 140 12.40 -15.77 1.66
CA TYR A 140 12.79 -15.32 3.00
C TYR A 140 11.72 -15.65 4.05
N TYR A 141 10.45 -15.33 3.79
CA TYR A 141 9.37 -15.52 4.76
C TYR A 141 8.78 -16.93 4.82
N GLN A 142 9.10 -17.80 3.86
CA GLN A 142 8.80 -19.22 3.97
C GLN A 142 9.57 -19.90 5.12
N VAL A 143 10.81 -19.47 5.38
CA VAL A 143 11.66 -20.03 6.44
C VAL A 143 11.71 -19.16 7.70
N ASN A 144 11.28 -17.90 7.62
CA ASN A 144 11.24 -16.95 8.73
C ASN A 144 9.81 -16.45 8.99
N PRO A 145 8.95 -17.25 9.65
CA PRO A 145 7.57 -16.87 9.87
C PRO A 145 7.46 -15.63 10.76
N LEU A 146 6.59 -14.70 10.36
CA LEU A 146 6.42 -13.42 11.02
C LEU A 146 5.36 -13.42 12.11
N LYS A 147 5.53 -12.46 13.04
CA LYS A 147 4.51 -12.01 13.99
C LYS A 147 4.47 -10.49 13.99
N GLY A 148 3.35 -9.91 14.44
CA GLY A 148 3.19 -8.47 14.58
C GLY A 148 2.52 -7.79 13.39
N GLU A 149 2.59 -6.48 13.36
CA GLU A 149 1.94 -5.64 12.36
C GLU A 149 2.86 -5.44 11.14
N ILE A 150 2.27 -5.45 9.96
CA ILE A 150 3.01 -5.42 8.70
C ILE A 150 2.45 -4.35 7.78
N VAL A 151 3.35 -3.57 7.20
CA VAL A 151 3.11 -2.74 6.03
C VAL A 151 3.90 -3.31 4.86
N LEU A 152 3.23 -3.66 3.78
CA LEU A 152 3.84 -4.10 2.53
C LEU A 152 3.83 -2.92 1.54
N VAL A 153 5.00 -2.56 1.04
CA VAL A 153 5.19 -1.53 0.03
C VAL A 153 5.68 -2.19 -1.25
N VAL A 154 5.02 -1.94 -2.38
CA VAL A 154 5.35 -2.58 -3.67
C VAL A 154 5.59 -1.50 -4.71
N ALA A 155 6.63 -1.63 -5.50
CA ALA A 155 6.91 -0.72 -6.60
C ALA A 155 5.75 -0.72 -7.61
N GLY A 156 5.42 0.45 -8.14
CA GLY A 156 4.49 0.57 -9.23
C GLY A 156 4.93 -0.21 -10.47
N CYS A 157 4.03 -0.41 -11.41
CA CYS A 157 4.39 -0.92 -12.72
C CYS A 157 5.44 0.03 -13.31
N SER A 158 6.67 -0.43 -13.51
CA SER A 158 7.56 0.25 -14.43
C SER A 158 6.92 0.02 -15.80
N GLU A 159 6.34 1.07 -16.40
CA GLU A 159 6.40 1.10 -17.85
C GLU A 159 7.84 0.72 -18.16
N GLN A 160 8.05 -0.36 -18.93
CA GLN A 160 9.26 -0.46 -19.69
C GLN A 160 9.25 0.81 -20.56
N ARG A 161 9.81 1.88 -20.04
CA ARG A 161 10.25 2.98 -20.88
C ARG A 161 11.28 2.31 -21.76
N GLU A 162 10.82 1.84 -22.94
CA GLU A 162 11.74 1.69 -24.05
C GLU A 162 12.57 2.95 -23.99
N SER A 163 13.83 2.78 -23.66
CA SER A 163 14.69 3.94 -23.44
C SER A 163 14.57 4.81 -24.69
N ARG A 164 14.68 6.14 -24.56
CA ARG A 164 14.67 7.00 -25.74
C ARG A 164 15.64 6.48 -26.81
N ALA A 165 16.69 5.78 -26.39
CA ALA A 165 17.65 5.09 -27.24
C ALA A 165 17.02 3.92 -28.02
N GLU A 166 16.26 3.02 -27.35
CA GLU A 166 15.59 1.89 -28.02
C GLU A 166 14.51 2.34 -29.00
N LYS A 167 13.74 3.40 -28.65
CA LYS A 167 12.79 4.02 -29.58
C LYS A 167 13.48 4.68 -30.77
N GLN A 168 14.65 5.28 -30.59
CA GLN A 168 15.43 5.84 -31.68
C GLN A 168 16.07 4.76 -32.56
N GLU A 169 16.58 3.68 -31.97
CA GLU A 169 17.11 2.53 -32.71
C GLU A 169 16.03 1.82 -33.54
N LYS A 170 14.84 1.59 -32.98
CA LYS A 170 13.71 1.03 -33.71
C LYS A 170 13.30 1.93 -34.89
N LYS A 171 13.15 3.25 -34.64
CA LYS A 171 12.86 4.21 -35.73
C LYS A 171 13.95 4.27 -36.82
N GLN A 172 15.22 4.19 -36.43
CA GLN A 172 16.32 4.14 -37.41
C GLN A 172 16.36 2.83 -38.20
N ALA A 173 16.02 1.71 -37.54
CA ALA A 173 15.95 0.41 -38.20
C ALA A 173 14.77 0.34 -39.19
N GLU A 174 13.62 0.88 -38.83
CA GLU A 174 12.44 0.99 -39.73
C GLU A 174 12.75 1.89 -40.94
N TRP A 175 13.32 3.07 -40.70
CA TRP A 175 13.70 4.00 -41.79
C TRP A 175 14.74 3.41 -42.77
N LYS A 176 15.67 2.56 -42.26
CA LYS A 176 16.64 1.85 -43.13
C LYS A 176 16.00 0.70 -43.92
N LYS A 177 14.87 0.14 -43.50
CA LYS A 177 14.11 -0.88 -44.26
C LYS A 177 13.25 -0.27 -45.33
N GLU A 178 12.71 0.93 -45.14
CA GLU A 178 11.88 1.64 -46.16
C GLU A 178 12.68 2.23 -47.32
N LYS A 179 14.00 2.36 -47.15
CA LYS A 179 14.91 2.92 -48.20
C LYS A 179 15.68 1.86 -48.97
N LYS A 180 15.36 0.56 -48.79
CA LYS A 180 15.89 -0.53 -49.62
C LYS A 180 14.81 -1.10 -50.56
#